data_8939b4bdcb253c6176cf8fbfc8281c03
#
_entry.id   8939b4bdcb253c6176cf8fbfc8281c03
#
_cell.length_a   1.000
_cell.length_b   1.000
_cell.length_c   1.000
_cell.angle_alpha   90.00
_cell.angle_beta   90.00
_cell.angle_gamma   90.00
#
_symmetry.space_group_name_H-M   'P 1'
#
loop_
_entity.id
_entity.type
_entity.pdbx_description
1 polymer ?
#
loop_
_entity_poly.entity_id
_entity_poly.type
_entity_poly.pdbx_seq_one_letter_code
_entity_poly.pdbx_strand_id
1 'polypeptide(L)'
;MSTNRKEATSHTPVTERQRPVLATIVAIALLLVAVAIVVGSVTLGSPSATGIGGELQVRLGLISEEGERVLSNGQLFLAAGVLAGVGLLLAWGMWRLQNWARTAVILLLILIGLYYGLTVVFDVAAEIFGGEKVVPLGNILTIAFSGLLRVAATGIVPGGIIYALIRLGARFEETPAQRDFVDRGIRYLLIATALSSTFIVFLIILFTLARSWEAIEVVGLKTMLLGTVWRPGSIIGTEDAQFGLVPMIIGSILSTLGAIVLGVPVSIGTAILLAEIAPQLVREIVRPAIELLAGIPSVIYGLFGMVVLAPLIRKIEVPGNSGFGLLNASIVLAVMIIPTVTNIAEDAIRAVPRRYKEGSLALGATHWQTIWSVILPAGRSGLIAAVILGIGRALGETMAMIMVIGNSIAIPKPLSDNPLTLFLSPARTLTGNIAVEINYAAGAHRSALFFTGVLLFFMILLINSLARFLMKERLAS
;
A
#
# COMPACT_ATOMS: atom_id res chain seq x y z
N MET A 1 -44.81 55.99 -28.67
CA MET A 1 -45.86 55.13 -28.09
C MET A 1 -45.17 53.99 -27.35
N SER A 2 -45.08 54.19 -26.07
CA SER A 2 -44.41 53.31 -25.11
C SER A 2 -45.38 52.25 -24.62
N THR A 3 -45.02 50.97 -24.67
CA THR A 3 -45.70 49.92 -23.94
C THR A 3 -44.75 49.27 -22.95
N ASN A 4 -44.91 49.74 -21.72
CA ASN A 4 -44.35 49.15 -20.50
C ASN A 4 -44.91 47.74 -20.31
N ARG A 5 -44.10 46.70 -20.44
CA ARG A 5 -44.41 45.34 -19.92
C ARG A 5 -43.73 45.18 -18.55
N LYS A 6 -44.50 45.31 -17.51
CA LYS A 6 -44.17 44.85 -16.15
C LYS A 6 -44.11 43.33 -16.19
N GLU A 7 -42.94 42.79 -16.10
CA GLU A 7 -42.79 41.35 -15.75
C GLU A 7 -43.16 41.15 -14.27
N ALA A 8 -44.29 40.52 -14.07
CA ALA A 8 -44.69 40.01 -12.77
C ALA A 8 -43.76 38.86 -12.38
N THR A 9 -42.89 39.10 -11.41
CA THR A 9 -42.13 38.04 -10.73
C THR A 9 -43.14 37.16 -9.99
N SER A 10 -43.47 36.01 -10.58
CA SER A 10 -44.17 34.92 -9.90
C SER A 10 -43.26 34.35 -8.82
N HIS A 11 -43.52 34.70 -7.57
CA HIS A 11 -43.04 33.98 -6.42
C HIS A 11 -43.63 32.56 -6.48
N THR A 12 -42.91 31.63 -7.07
CA THR A 12 -43.18 30.21 -6.85
C THR A 12 -42.92 29.90 -5.38
N PRO A 13 -43.86 29.23 -4.67
CA PRO A 13 -43.65 28.85 -3.29
C PRO A 13 -42.47 27.90 -3.26
N VAL A 14 -41.57 28.13 -2.29
CA VAL A 14 -40.41 27.30 -2.00
C VAL A 14 -40.92 25.88 -1.78
N THR A 15 -40.79 25.03 -2.80
CA THR A 15 -41.05 23.58 -2.71
C THR A 15 -40.26 23.03 -1.53
N GLU A 16 -40.95 22.27 -0.68
CA GLU A 16 -40.39 21.52 0.45
C GLU A 16 -39.04 20.89 0.05
N ARG A 17 -37.94 21.45 0.54
CA ARG A 17 -36.59 20.95 0.23
C ARG A 17 -36.52 19.50 0.70
N GLN A 18 -36.53 18.54 -0.21
CA GLN A 18 -36.31 17.13 0.11
C GLN A 18 -34.96 17.02 0.84
N ARG A 19 -35.00 16.63 2.10
CA ARG A 19 -33.84 16.44 2.93
C ARG A 19 -32.96 15.35 2.36
N PRO A 20 -31.65 15.55 2.15
CA PRO A 20 -30.78 14.49 1.66
C PRO A 20 -30.72 13.38 2.71
N VAL A 21 -30.96 12.15 2.27
CA VAL A 21 -31.00 10.93 3.12
C VAL A 21 -29.75 10.84 4.02
N LEU A 22 -28.58 11.20 3.50
CA LEU A 22 -27.33 11.17 4.27
C LEU A 22 -27.33 12.15 5.44
N ALA A 23 -27.82 13.38 5.27
CA ALA A 23 -27.90 14.35 6.36
C ALA A 23 -28.83 13.87 7.49
N THR A 24 -29.92 13.19 7.12
CA THR A 24 -30.82 12.55 8.07
C THR A 24 -30.14 11.37 8.80
N ILE A 25 -29.42 10.52 8.06
CA ILE A 25 -28.65 9.40 8.65
C ILE A 25 -27.58 9.91 9.62
N VAL A 26 -26.81 10.95 9.24
CA VAL A 26 -25.78 11.53 10.10
C VAL A 26 -26.40 12.17 11.35
N ALA A 27 -27.52 12.86 11.22
CA ALA A 27 -28.23 13.44 12.36
C ALA A 27 -28.75 12.37 13.33
N ILE A 28 -29.30 11.25 12.82
CA ILE A 28 -29.73 10.11 13.62
C ILE A 28 -28.53 9.44 14.30
N ALA A 29 -27.42 9.23 13.58
CA ALA A 29 -26.22 8.65 14.15
C ALA A 29 -25.66 9.51 15.30
N LEU A 30 -25.58 10.83 15.14
CA LEU A 30 -25.16 11.76 16.20
C LEU A 30 -26.12 11.73 17.41
N LEU A 31 -27.42 11.61 17.17
CA LEU A 31 -28.40 11.45 18.24
C LEU A 31 -28.18 10.14 19.01
N LEU A 32 -27.98 9.03 18.30
CA LEU A 32 -27.71 7.73 18.92
C LEU A 32 -26.41 7.72 19.74
N VAL A 33 -25.35 8.37 19.22
CA VAL A 33 -24.10 8.53 19.97
C VAL A 33 -24.31 9.37 21.24
N ALA A 34 -25.07 10.48 21.14
CA ALA A 34 -25.37 11.29 22.31
C ALA A 34 -26.15 10.49 23.39
N VAL A 35 -27.13 9.68 22.98
CA VAL A 35 -27.89 8.80 23.87
C VAL A 35 -26.97 7.73 24.48
N ALA A 36 -26.10 7.11 23.67
CA ALA A 36 -25.15 6.10 24.14
C ALA A 36 -24.16 6.66 25.17
N ILE A 37 -23.71 7.91 25.00
CA ILE A 37 -22.84 8.60 25.98
C ILE A 37 -23.59 8.77 27.32
N VAL A 38 -24.85 9.20 27.29
CA VAL A 38 -25.65 9.36 28.52
C VAL A 38 -25.89 8.01 29.24
N VAL A 39 -26.32 6.99 28.47
CA VAL A 39 -26.54 5.64 29.02
C VAL A 39 -25.22 5.05 29.52
N GLY A 40 -24.14 5.19 28.75
CA GLY A 40 -22.82 4.75 29.18
C GLY A 40 -22.33 5.41 30.45
N SER A 41 -22.56 6.71 30.64
CA SER A 41 -22.17 7.42 31.88
C SER A 41 -22.93 6.93 33.09
N VAL A 42 -24.20 6.56 32.93
CA VAL A 42 -25.03 5.99 34.04
C VAL A 42 -24.54 4.59 34.40
N THR A 43 -24.23 3.74 33.41
CA THR A 43 -23.73 2.37 33.65
C THR A 43 -22.29 2.36 34.17
N LEU A 44 -21.43 3.25 33.71
CA LEU A 44 -20.05 3.40 34.15
C LEU A 44 -19.95 4.02 35.57
N GLY A 45 -20.96 4.75 36.00
CA GLY A 45 -21.07 5.29 37.37
C GLY A 45 -21.35 4.25 38.47
N SER A 46 -21.73 2.99 38.10
CA SER A 46 -22.01 1.93 39.07
C SER A 46 -20.73 1.23 39.54
N PRO A 47 -20.57 0.97 40.87
CA PRO A 47 -19.34 0.41 41.44
C PRO A 47 -19.09 -1.07 41.14
N SER A 48 -19.95 -1.75 40.35
CA SER A 48 -19.93 -3.19 40.17
C SER A 48 -19.66 -3.65 38.71
N ALA A 49 -18.98 -2.83 37.91
CA ALA A 49 -18.65 -3.21 36.53
C ALA A 49 -17.50 -4.26 36.50
N THR A 50 -17.86 -5.52 36.65
CA THR A 50 -17.01 -6.67 36.34
C THR A 50 -17.28 -7.11 34.91
N GLY A 51 -16.23 -7.33 34.11
CA GLY A 51 -16.33 -7.74 32.68
C GLY A 51 -15.95 -6.65 31.66
N ILE A 52 -16.54 -6.70 30.50
CA ILE A 52 -16.23 -5.81 29.33
C ILE A 52 -16.29 -4.32 29.70
N GLY A 53 -17.15 -3.93 30.66
CA GLY A 53 -17.26 -2.55 31.15
C GLY A 53 -16.02 -2.09 31.92
N GLY A 54 -15.36 -2.95 32.69
CA GLY A 54 -14.13 -2.64 33.42
C GLY A 54 -12.95 -2.42 32.54
N GLU A 55 -12.75 -3.30 31.51
CA GLU A 55 -11.70 -3.14 30.52
C GLU A 55 -11.84 -1.84 29.70
N LEU A 56 -13.09 -1.46 29.39
CA LEU A 56 -13.36 -0.22 28.66
C LEU A 56 -13.02 1.02 29.51
N GLN A 57 -13.25 0.95 30.82
CA GLN A 57 -12.91 2.03 31.75
C GLN A 57 -11.40 2.25 31.90
N VAL A 58 -10.61 1.18 31.94
CA VAL A 58 -9.14 1.25 31.95
C VAL A 58 -8.61 1.80 30.61
N ARG A 59 -9.13 1.32 29.48
CA ARG A 59 -8.74 1.81 28.14
C ARG A 59 -9.09 3.27 27.88
N LEU A 60 -10.14 3.78 28.50
CA LEU A 60 -10.53 5.19 28.41
C LEU A 60 -9.77 6.08 29.43
N GLY A 61 -8.87 5.51 30.24
CA GLY A 61 -8.12 6.24 31.25
C GLY A 61 -8.99 6.77 32.39
N LEU A 62 -10.17 6.18 32.62
CA LEU A 62 -11.11 6.58 33.66
C LEU A 62 -10.80 5.91 35.03
N ILE A 63 -10.07 4.79 34.99
CA ILE A 63 -9.56 4.05 36.12
C ILE A 63 -8.09 3.76 35.88
N SER A 64 -7.20 3.96 36.89
CA SER A 64 -5.79 3.58 36.79
C SER A 64 -5.65 2.05 36.77
N GLU A 65 -4.51 1.53 36.31
CA GLU A 65 -4.22 0.08 36.37
C GLU A 65 -4.27 -0.49 37.79
N GLU A 66 -4.13 0.35 38.81
CA GLU A 66 -4.25 0.01 40.24
C GLU A 66 -5.69 0.07 40.74
N GLY A 67 -6.69 0.38 39.88
CA GLY A 67 -8.10 0.40 40.24
C GLY A 67 -8.60 1.71 40.88
N GLU A 68 -7.77 2.75 40.98
CA GLU A 68 -8.17 4.07 41.46
C GLU A 68 -8.84 4.89 40.33
N ARG A 69 -9.96 5.53 40.66
CA ARG A 69 -10.70 6.38 39.71
C ARG A 69 -9.99 7.72 39.52
N VAL A 70 -9.65 8.00 38.27
CA VAL A 70 -9.00 9.26 37.87
C VAL A 70 -9.98 10.45 37.94
N LEU A 71 -11.28 10.21 37.72
CA LEU A 71 -12.32 11.23 37.75
C LEU A 71 -13.43 10.89 38.77
N SER A 72 -13.90 11.88 39.47
CA SER A 72 -15.09 11.71 40.36
C SER A 72 -16.35 11.46 39.53
N ASN A 73 -17.34 10.76 40.08
CA ASN A 73 -18.61 10.49 39.38
C ASN A 73 -19.28 11.79 38.89
N GLY A 74 -19.18 12.89 39.65
CA GLY A 74 -19.72 14.19 39.24
C GLY A 74 -19.03 14.77 38.00
N GLN A 75 -17.71 14.64 37.89
CA GLN A 75 -16.94 15.10 36.74
C GLN A 75 -17.25 14.26 35.47
N LEU A 76 -17.45 12.95 35.68
CA LEU A 76 -17.83 12.02 34.59
C LEU A 76 -19.22 12.36 34.01
N PHE A 77 -20.20 12.60 34.90
CA PHE A 77 -21.55 13.00 34.49
C PHE A 77 -21.55 14.38 33.80
N LEU A 78 -20.76 15.30 34.28
CA LEU A 78 -20.66 16.64 33.70
C LEU A 78 -20.02 16.58 32.29
N ALA A 79 -18.92 15.84 32.13
CA ALA A 79 -18.28 15.63 30.86
C ALA A 79 -19.21 14.92 29.84
N ALA A 80 -19.92 13.87 30.30
CA ALA A 80 -20.88 13.15 29.47
C ALA A 80 -22.06 14.03 29.03
N GLY A 81 -22.57 14.86 29.98
CA GLY A 81 -23.63 15.83 29.68
C GLY A 81 -23.22 16.88 28.65
N VAL A 82 -22.02 17.42 28.75
CA VAL A 82 -21.47 18.37 27.76
C VAL A 82 -21.32 17.70 26.38
N LEU A 83 -20.75 16.52 26.32
CA LEU A 83 -20.56 15.79 25.05
C LEU A 83 -21.91 15.42 24.40
N ALA A 84 -22.87 14.96 25.20
CA ALA A 84 -24.21 14.67 24.71
C ALA A 84 -24.91 15.93 24.20
N GLY A 85 -24.79 17.08 24.93
CA GLY A 85 -25.32 18.37 24.51
C GLY A 85 -24.74 18.83 23.15
N VAL A 86 -23.43 18.71 22.97
CA VAL A 86 -22.77 19.00 21.69
C VAL A 86 -23.29 18.09 20.57
N GLY A 87 -23.41 16.77 20.85
CA GLY A 87 -23.96 15.80 19.90
C GLY A 87 -25.38 16.15 19.45
N LEU A 88 -26.25 16.53 20.40
CA LEU A 88 -27.62 16.95 20.12
C LEU A 88 -27.69 18.26 19.29
N LEU A 89 -26.86 19.24 19.61
CA LEU A 89 -26.73 20.48 18.84
C LEU A 89 -26.30 20.23 17.38
N LEU A 90 -25.30 19.34 17.17
CA LEU A 90 -24.85 18.95 15.85
C LEU A 90 -25.94 18.18 15.10
N ALA A 91 -26.64 17.26 15.76
CA ALA A 91 -27.76 16.52 15.17
C ALA A 91 -28.89 17.47 14.71
N TRP A 92 -29.25 18.46 15.55
CA TRP A 92 -30.26 19.45 15.21
C TRP A 92 -29.83 20.36 14.03
N GLY A 93 -28.57 20.81 14.02
CA GLY A 93 -28.02 21.61 12.92
C GLY A 93 -27.96 20.84 11.61
N MET A 94 -27.56 19.57 11.64
CA MET A 94 -27.58 18.69 10.47
C MET A 94 -29.00 18.41 9.99
N TRP A 95 -29.94 18.23 10.92
CA TRP A 95 -31.36 18.06 10.61
C TRP A 95 -31.97 19.27 9.90
N ARG A 96 -31.56 20.48 10.31
CA ARG A 96 -31.96 21.74 9.68
C ARG A 96 -31.15 22.15 8.45
N LEU A 97 -30.18 21.32 8.01
CA LEU A 97 -29.29 21.58 6.89
C LEU A 97 -28.49 22.89 7.05
N GLN A 98 -28.06 23.20 8.27
CA GLN A 98 -27.27 24.39 8.55
C GLN A 98 -25.80 24.14 8.24
N ASN A 99 -25.15 25.05 7.52
CA ASN A 99 -23.75 24.89 7.07
C ASN A 99 -22.75 24.74 8.21
N TRP A 100 -22.95 25.47 9.33
CA TRP A 100 -22.05 25.38 10.48
C TRP A 100 -22.02 23.96 11.09
N ALA A 101 -23.18 23.27 11.13
CA ALA A 101 -23.24 21.91 11.67
C ALA A 101 -22.51 20.91 10.78
N ARG A 102 -22.63 21.07 9.44
CA ARG A 102 -21.86 20.27 8.48
C ARG A 102 -20.36 20.46 8.69
N THR A 103 -19.90 21.71 8.76
CA THR A 103 -18.49 22.05 8.95
C THR A 103 -17.97 21.51 10.29
N ALA A 104 -18.76 21.65 11.36
CA ALA A 104 -18.41 21.15 12.68
C ALA A 104 -18.31 19.61 12.72
N VAL A 105 -19.21 18.88 12.03
CA VAL A 105 -19.13 17.42 11.91
C VAL A 105 -17.90 17.00 11.12
N ILE A 106 -17.57 17.68 10.03
CA ILE A 106 -16.36 17.42 9.24
C ILE A 106 -15.12 17.61 10.11
N LEU A 107 -15.01 18.72 10.83
CA LEU A 107 -13.87 19.01 11.72
C LEU A 107 -13.77 17.97 12.84
N LEU A 108 -14.88 17.57 13.45
CA LEU A 108 -14.90 16.55 14.47
C LEU A 108 -14.40 15.19 13.97
N LEU A 109 -14.83 14.78 12.78
CA LEU A 109 -14.38 13.54 12.15
C LEU A 109 -12.88 13.58 11.80
N ILE A 110 -12.37 14.73 11.36
CA ILE A 110 -10.94 14.96 11.12
C ILE A 110 -10.15 14.82 12.42
N LEU A 111 -10.60 15.46 13.50
CA LEU A 111 -9.93 15.41 14.81
C LEU A 111 -9.92 13.98 15.38
N ILE A 112 -11.03 13.27 15.26
CA ILE A 112 -11.15 11.86 15.67
C ILE A 112 -10.17 11.00 14.85
N GLY A 113 -10.14 11.18 13.52
CA GLY A 113 -9.22 10.45 12.64
C GLY A 113 -7.76 10.71 12.95
N LEU A 114 -7.39 11.98 13.24
CA LEU A 114 -6.04 12.35 13.66
C LEU A 114 -5.65 11.74 15.01
N TYR A 115 -6.55 11.81 16.00
CA TYR A 115 -6.31 11.25 17.33
C TYR A 115 -6.06 9.74 17.24
N TYR A 116 -6.95 8.98 16.61
CA TYR A 116 -6.78 7.54 16.46
C TYR A 116 -5.61 7.16 15.55
N GLY A 117 -5.33 7.95 14.51
CA GLY A 117 -4.15 7.74 13.67
C GLY A 117 -2.85 7.88 14.47
N LEU A 118 -2.75 8.91 15.31
CA LEU A 118 -1.62 9.11 16.22
C LEU A 118 -1.50 7.99 17.25
N THR A 119 -2.59 7.57 17.89
CA THR A 119 -2.55 6.47 18.88
C THR A 119 -2.08 5.16 18.26
N VAL A 120 -2.55 4.80 17.04
CA VAL A 120 -2.06 3.61 16.32
C VAL A 120 -0.56 3.71 16.03
N VAL A 121 -0.07 4.88 15.61
CA VAL A 121 1.37 5.09 15.36
C VAL A 121 2.18 4.95 16.65
N PHE A 122 1.71 5.52 17.76
CA PHE A 122 2.37 5.42 19.06
C PHE A 122 2.32 4.00 19.61
N ASP A 123 1.19 3.28 19.49
CA ASP A 123 1.05 1.89 19.94
C ASP A 123 1.98 0.97 19.16
N VAL A 124 2.01 1.09 17.82
CA VAL A 124 2.92 0.31 16.96
C VAL A 124 4.38 0.67 17.25
N ALA A 125 4.70 1.95 17.44
CA ALA A 125 6.04 2.38 17.80
C ALA A 125 6.46 1.86 19.18
N ALA A 126 5.59 1.95 20.20
CA ALA A 126 5.86 1.45 21.55
C ALA A 126 6.08 -0.08 21.53
N GLU A 127 5.31 -0.82 20.75
CA GLU A 127 5.42 -2.28 20.64
C GLU A 127 6.67 -2.71 19.87
N ILE A 128 7.12 -1.91 18.89
CA ILE A 128 8.36 -2.13 18.13
C ILE A 128 9.60 -1.71 18.94
N PHE A 129 9.53 -0.58 19.67
CA PHE A 129 10.68 0.01 20.35
C PHE A 129 10.76 -0.31 21.85
N GLY A 130 9.64 -0.71 22.50
CA GLY A 130 9.51 -0.87 23.95
C GLY A 130 9.80 -2.26 24.51
N GLY A 131 10.01 -3.30 23.71
CA GLY A 131 10.07 -4.67 24.19
C GLY A 131 11.42 -5.35 24.08
N GLU A 132 12.02 -5.75 25.22
CA GLU A 132 13.09 -6.77 25.31
C GLU A 132 12.62 -8.20 24.90
N LYS A 133 11.32 -8.39 24.66
CA LYS A 133 10.74 -9.70 24.31
C LYS A 133 10.44 -9.78 22.81
N VAL A 134 10.96 -10.82 22.19
CA VAL A 134 10.66 -11.18 20.81
C VAL A 134 9.16 -11.40 20.64
N VAL A 135 8.51 -10.53 19.89
CA VAL A 135 7.08 -10.68 19.58
C VAL A 135 6.93 -11.80 18.54
N PRO A 136 6.17 -12.88 18.85
CA PRO A 136 5.95 -13.98 17.89
C PRO A 136 5.29 -13.47 16.60
N LEU A 137 5.63 -14.07 15.46
CA LEU A 137 5.12 -13.64 14.12
C LEU A 137 3.59 -13.59 14.06
N GLY A 138 2.90 -14.51 14.77
CA GLY A 138 1.44 -14.49 14.89
C GLY A 138 0.90 -13.21 15.54
N ASN A 139 1.62 -12.69 16.53
CA ASN A 139 1.24 -11.44 17.19
C ASN A 139 1.53 -10.22 16.30
N ILE A 140 2.63 -10.22 15.55
CA ILE A 140 2.94 -9.16 14.56
C ILE A 140 1.86 -9.09 13.48
N LEU A 141 1.42 -10.22 12.95
CA LEU A 141 0.32 -10.29 12.00
C LEU A 141 -1.00 -9.80 12.60
N THR A 142 -1.28 -10.17 13.85
CA THR A 142 -2.50 -9.72 14.56
C THR A 142 -2.45 -8.22 14.83
N ILE A 143 -1.29 -7.69 15.21
CA ILE A 143 -1.06 -6.25 15.44
C ILE A 143 -1.16 -5.49 14.13
N ALA A 144 -0.50 -5.96 13.06
CA ALA A 144 -0.57 -5.34 11.74
C ALA A 144 -2.01 -5.37 11.18
N PHE A 145 -2.73 -6.49 11.34
CA PHE A 145 -4.11 -6.61 10.90
C PHE A 145 -5.06 -5.75 11.73
N SER A 146 -4.91 -5.73 13.05
CA SER A 146 -5.70 -4.85 13.92
C SER A 146 -5.39 -3.37 13.68
N GLY A 147 -4.13 -3.03 13.43
CA GLY A 147 -3.69 -1.69 13.02
C GLY A 147 -4.32 -1.28 11.68
N LEU A 148 -4.28 -2.16 10.68
CA LEU A 148 -4.90 -1.91 9.38
C LEU A 148 -6.43 -1.75 9.48
N LEU A 149 -7.08 -2.57 10.30
CA LEU A 149 -8.52 -2.46 10.57
C LEU A 149 -8.88 -1.17 11.29
N ARG A 150 -8.04 -0.73 12.23
CA ARG A 150 -8.19 0.56 12.93
C ARG A 150 -7.98 1.73 11.97
N VAL A 151 -6.95 1.72 11.13
CA VAL A 151 -6.70 2.73 10.09
C VAL A 151 -7.85 2.76 9.08
N ALA A 152 -8.37 1.61 8.65
CA ALA A 152 -9.53 1.55 7.77
C ALA A 152 -10.79 2.11 8.43
N ALA A 153 -11.07 1.75 9.67
CA ALA A 153 -12.24 2.23 10.42
C ALA A 153 -12.14 3.73 10.73
N THR A 154 -10.95 4.23 11.08
CA THR A 154 -10.73 5.62 11.48
C THR A 154 -10.45 6.55 10.31
N GLY A 155 -9.98 6.03 9.18
CA GLY A 155 -9.65 6.81 7.99
C GLY A 155 -10.69 6.68 6.86
N ILE A 156 -10.99 5.46 6.43
CA ILE A 156 -11.84 5.22 5.25
C ILE A 156 -13.32 5.58 5.53
N VAL A 157 -13.84 5.17 6.69
CA VAL A 157 -15.25 5.44 7.02
C VAL A 157 -15.50 6.92 7.26
N PRO A 158 -14.74 7.62 8.12
CA PRO A 158 -14.87 9.08 8.26
C PRO A 158 -14.56 9.81 6.96
N GLY A 159 -13.54 9.41 6.20
CA GLY A 159 -13.20 9.99 4.90
C GLY A 159 -14.34 9.87 3.88
N GLY A 160 -15.00 8.72 3.82
CA GLY A 160 -16.18 8.51 2.99
C GLY A 160 -17.36 9.40 3.39
N ILE A 161 -17.61 9.55 4.69
CA ILE A 161 -18.65 10.44 5.22
C ILE A 161 -18.30 11.90 4.92
N ILE A 162 -17.04 12.32 5.13
CA ILE A 162 -16.55 13.67 4.80
C ILE A 162 -16.73 13.94 3.32
N TYR A 163 -16.31 13.03 2.43
CA TYR A 163 -16.48 13.16 0.99
C TYR A 163 -17.95 13.31 0.59
N ALA A 164 -18.82 12.47 1.17
CA ALA A 164 -20.25 12.53 0.91
C ALA A 164 -20.89 13.84 1.41
N LEU A 165 -20.47 14.34 2.59
CA LEU A 165 -20.92 15.64 3.12
C LEU A 165 -20.43 16.82 2.26
N ILE A 166 -19.21 16.74 1.72
CA ILE A 166 -18.69 17.74 0.77
C ILE A 166 -19.50 17.72 -0.53
N ARG A 167 -19.78 16.54 -1.08
CA ARG A 167 -20.55 16.39 -2.32
C ARG A 167 -22.00 16.86 -2.18
N LEU A 168 -22.56 16.77 -0.98
CA LEU A 168 -23.87 17.33 -0.63
C LEU A 168 -23.86 18.86 -0.45
N GLY A 169 -22.68 19.48 -0.44
CA GLY A 169 -22.50 20.93 -0.24
C GLY A 169 -23.32 21.80 -1.18
N ALA A 170 -23.57 21.37 -2.41
CA ALA A 170 -24.43 22.07 -3.37
C ALA A 170 -25.89 22.25 -2.90
N ARG A 171 -26.31 21.53 -1.85
CA ARG A 171 -27.66 21.63 -1.26
C ARG A 171 -27.72 22.49 0.01
N PHE A 172 -26.55 22.91 0.52
CA PHE A 172 -26.42 23.83 1.63
C PHE A 172 -26.19 25.25 1.10
N GLU A 173 -26.74 26.25 1.76
CA GLU A 173 -26.48 27.67 1.43
C GLU A 173 -25.05 27.99 1.87
N GLU A 174 -24.10 28.04 0.94
CA GLU A 174 -22.70 28.37 1.19
C GLU A 174 -22.41 29.82 0.83
N THR A 175 -21.82 30.52 1.78
CA THR A 175 -21.18 31.81 1.44
C THR A 175 -19.78 31.52 0.83
N PRO A 176 -19.27 32.40 -0.07
CA PRO A 176 -17.92 32.23 -0.66
C PRO A 176 -16.82 32.00 0.40
N ALA A 177 -16.89 32.72 1.51
CA ALA A 177 -15.92 32.58 2.62
C ALA A 177 -15.95 31.20 3.30
N GLN A 178 -17.14 30.59 3.41
CA GLN A 178 -17.26 29.23 3.98
C GLN A 178 -16.69 28.16 3.04
N ARG A 179 -16.86 28.34 1.73
CA ARG A 179 -16.31 27.45 0.71
C ARG A 179 -14.79 27.48 0.74
N ASP A 180 -14.19 28.67 0.78
CA ASP A 180 -12.73 28.84 0.89
C ASP A 180 -12.15 28.26 2.18
N PHE A 181 -12.91 28.30 3.28
CA PHE A 181 -12.49 27.70 4.55
C PHE A 181 -12.47 26.17 4.48
N VAL A 182 -13.53 25.55 3.92
CA VAL A 182 -13.62 24.10 3.74
C VAL A 182 -12.54 23.61 2.78
N ASP A 183 -12.33 24.28 1.65
CA ASP A 183 -11.30 23.92 0.66
C ASP A 183 -9.89 24.02 1.26
N ARG A 184 -9.60 25.03 2.07
CA ARG A 184 -8.33 25.14 2.81
C ARG A 184 -8.19 24.03 3.86
N GLY A 185 -9.23 23.71 4.62
CA GLY A 185 -9.23 22.64 5.60
C GLY A 185 -8.92 21.28 4.98
N ILE A 186 -9.58 20.96 3.85
CA ILE A 186 -9.32 19.73 3.09
C ILE A 186 -7.89 19.70 2.55
N ARG A 187 -7.42 20.82 2.00
CA ARG A 187 -6.03 20.92 1.50
C ARG A 187 -5.01 20.62 2.60
N TYR A 188 -5.17 21.21 3.79
CA TYR A 188 -4.29 20.96 4.92
C TYR A 188 -4.38 19.51 5.42
N LEU A 189 -5.58 18.92 5.43
CA LEU A 189 -5.75 17.51 5.76
C LEU A 189 -4.99 16.61 4.78
N LEU A 190 -5.15 16.84 3.48
CA LEU A 190 -4.45 16.07 2.45
C LEU A 190 -2.93 16.24 2.55
N ILE A 191 -2.44 17.45 2.84
CA ILE A 191 -1.01 17.70 3.08
C ILE A 191 -0.55 16.96 4.34
N ALA A 192 -1.31 17.03 5.44
CA ALA A 192 -0.96 16.34 6.69
C ALA A 192 -0.91 14.82 6.53
N THR A 193 -1.88 14.22 5.82
CA THR A 193 -1.88 12.79 5.53
C THR A 193 -0.70 12.39 4.63
N ALA A 194 -0.38 13.18 3.62
CA ALA A 194 0.79 12.95 2.76
C ALA A 194 2.11 13.04 3.54
N LEU A 195 2.25 14.06 4.39
CA LEU A 195 3.43 14.23 5.24
C LEU A 195 3.56 13.10 6.26
N SER A 196 2.47 12.70 6.91
CA SER A 196 2.50 11.59 7.88
C SER A 196 2.87 10.26 7.21
N SER A 197 2.35 9.96 6.03
CA SER A 197 2.73 8.78 5.25
C SER A 197 4.22 8.79 4.90
N THR A 198 4.74 9.92 4.42
CA THR A 198 6.16 10.08 4.10
C THR A 198 7.04 9.93 5.34
N PHE A 199 6.60 10.49 6.48
CA PHE A 199 7.31 10.38 7.76
C PHE A 199 7.37 8.93 8.27
N ILE A 200 6.28 8.17 8.16
CA ILE A 200 6.26 6.74 8.52
C ILE A 200 7.27 5.95 7.68
N VAL A 201 7.30 6.16 6.36
CA VAL A 201 8.28 5.50 5.49
C VAL A 201 9.72 5.88 5.91
N PHE A 202 9.97 7.14 6.21
CA PHE A 202 11.27 7.61 6.71
C PHE A 202 11.65 6.92 8.03
N LEU A 203 10.72 6.80 8.97
CA LEU A 203 10.95 6.10 10.24
C LEU A 203 11.27 4.61 10.03
N ILE A 204 10.58 3.93 9.10
CA ILE A 204 10.88 2.53 8.77
C ILE A 204 12.31 2.39 8.26
N ILE A 205 12.74 3.27 7.36
CA ILE A 205 14.10 3.26 6.83
C ILE A 205 15.12 3.52 7.95
N LEU A 206 14.88 4.53 8.77
CA LEU A 206 15.76 4.89 9.88
C LEU A 206 15.87 3.74 10.90
N PHE A 207 14.73 3.13 11.26
CA PHE A 207 14.70 1.96 12.14
C PHE A 207 15.49 0.78 11.56
N THR A 208 15.26 0.46 10.28
CA THR A 208 15.95 -0.65 9.62
C THR A 208 17.45 -0.40 9.57
N LEU A 209 17.89 0.84 9.28
CA LEU A 209 19.29 1.25 9.33
C LEU A 209 19.87 1.13 10.75
N ALA A 210 19.17 1.62 11.76
CA ALA A 210 19.63 1.54 13.15
C ALA A 210 19.79 0.07 13.62
N ARG A 211 18.84 -0.80 13.24
CA ARG A 211 18.91 -2.24 13.57
C ARG A 211 19.95 -3.01 12.78
N SER A 212 20.39 -2.49 11.64
CA SER A 212 21.46 -3.10 10.83
C SER A 212 22.88 -2.74 11.31
N TRP A 213 23.01 -1.77 12.22
CA TRP A 213 24.29 -1.20 12.62
C TRP A 213 25.21 -2.21 13.30
N GLU A 214 24.68 -3.02 14.21
CA GLU A 214 25.42 -4.08 14.91
C GLU A 214 26.11 -5.05 13.93
N ALA A 215 25.43 -5.45 12.85
CA ALA A 215 26.01 -6.32 11.84
C ALA A 215 27.16 -5.62 11.09
N ILE A 216 27.06 -4.31 10.83
CA ILE A 216 28.11 -3.55 10.17
C ILE A 216 29.36 -3.47 11.07
N GLU A 217 29.19 -3.28 12.38
CA GLU A 217 30.31 -3.21 13.34
C GLU A 217 30.98 -4.59 13.54
N VAL A 218 30.20 -5.66 13.70
CA VAL A 218 30.71 -6.99 14.01
C VAL A 218 31.28 -7.70 12.77
N VAL A 219 30.57 -7.65 11.64
CA VAL A 219 30.92 -8.40 10.42
C VAL A 219 31.74 -7.56 9.43
N GLY A 220 31.47 -6.27 9.40
CA GLY A 220 32.04 -5.32 8.45
C GLY A 220 31.28 -5.25 7.11
N LEU A 221 31.06 -4.04 6.64
CA LEU A 221 30.31 -3.74 5.42
C LEU A 221 30.85 -4.48 4.17
N LYS A 222 32.18 -4.51 4.02
CA LYS A 222 32.84 -5.18 2.87
C LYS A 222 32.56 -6.67 2.86
N THR A 223 32.65 -7.32 4.01
CA THR A 223 32.40 -8.77 4.13
C THR A 223 30.92 -9.11 3.84
N MET A 224 29.99 -8.27 4.29
CA MET A 224 28.57 -8.47 4.01
C MET A 224 28.24 -8.28 2.51
N LEU A 225 28.78 -7.25 1.87
CA LEU A 225 28.47 -6.93 0.47
C LEU A 225 29.18 -7.86 -0.52
N LEU A 226 30.43 -8.28 -0.24
CA LEU A 226 31.26 -9.04 -1.16
C LEU A 226 31.48 -10.49 -0.72
N GLY A 227 31.03 -10.87 0.46
CA GLY A 227 31.10 -12.26 0.95
C GLY A 227 30.22 -13.19 0.14
N THR A 228 30.76 -14.37 -0.14
CA THR A 228 30.12 -15.40 -0.96
C THR A 228 29.47 -16.53 -0.16
N VAL A 229 29.64 -16.51 1.15
CA VAL A 229 29.13 -17.54 2.06
C VAL A 229 28.17 -16.92 3.06
N TRP A 230 26.98 -17.48 3.14
CA TRP A 230 25.99 -17.19 4.17
C TRP A 230 25.89 -18.39 5.12
N ARG A 231 26.41 -18.26 6.32
CA ARG A 231 26.37 -19.29 7.37
C ARG A 231 26.18 -18.59 8.72
N PRO A 232 24.95 -18.34 9.15
CA PRO A 232 24.70 -17.89 10.51
C PRO A 232 25.08 -19.04 11.45
N GLY A 233 26.13 -18.86 12.25
CA GLY A 233 26.56 -19.87 13.22
C GLY A 233 25.45 -20.21 14.23
N SER A 234 25.49 -21.41 14.78
CA SER A 234 24.49 -21.83 15.80
C SER A 234 24.72 -21.15 17.17
N ILE A 235 25.83 -20.47 17.37
CA ILE A 235 26.17 -19.73 18.60
C ILE A 235 26.67 -18.36 18.23
N ILE A 236 26.04 -17.32 18.78
CA ILE A 236 26.41 -15.92 18.62
C ILE A 236 27.85 -15.72 19.12
N GLY A 237 28.72 -15.19 18.26
CA GLY A 237 30.10 -14.85 18.62
C GLY A 237 31.17 -15.91 18.33
N THR A 238 30.84 -17.01 17.61
CA THR A 238 31.84 -17.92 17.10
C THR A 238 32.49 -17.39 15.82
N GLU A 239 33.82 -17.57 15.68
CA GLU A 239 34.61 -17.15 14.51
C GLU A 239 34.10 -17.72 13.17
N ASP A 240 33.20 -18.71 13.18
CA ASP A 240 32.64 -19.40 12.01
C ASP A 240 31.38 -18.74 11.40
N ALA A 241 30.80 -17.72 12.01
CA ALA A 241 29.63 -17.05 11.47
C ALA A 241 30.00 -16.13 10.28
N GLN A 242 29.42 -16.41 9.11
CA GLN A 242 29.64 -15.66 7.87
C GLN A 242 28.32 -15.14 7.30
N PHE A 243 28.27 -13.85 6.98
CA PHE A 243 27.08 -13.16 6.52
C PHE A 243 27.27 -12.50 5.13
N GLY A 244 27.80 -13.26 4.17
CA GLY A 244 27.99 -12.78 2.81
C GLY A 244 26.70 -12.81 2.00
N LEU A 245 26.32 -11.68 1.39
CA LEU A 245 25.04 -11.52 0.69
C LEU A 245 25.11 -11.73 -0.84
N VAL A 246 26.31 -11.96 -1.40
CA VAL A 246 26.50 -12.16 -2.86
C VAL A 246 25.58 -13.23 -3.44
N PRO A 247 25.36 -14.40 -2.82
CA PRO A 247 24.45 -15.41 -3.38
C PRO A 247 23.03 -14.91 -3.54
N MET A 248 22.51 -14.16 -2.53
CA MET A 248 21.16 -13.61 -2.52
C MET A 248 21.01 -12.45 -3.50
N ILE A 249 22.03 -11.62 -3.64
CA ILE A 249 22.08 -10.53 -4.63
C ILE A 249 21.98 -11.14 -6.04
N ILE A 250 22.80 -12.15 -6.36
CA ILE A 250 22.80 -12.83 -7.65
C ILE A 250 21.45 -13.52 -7.89
N GLY A 251 20.92 -14.24 -6.88
CA GLY A 251 19.61 -14.88 -6.97
C GLY A 251 18.48 -13.90 -7.27
N SER A 252 18.45 -12.74 -6.60
CA SER A 252 17.47 -11.68 -6.83
C SER A 252 17.60 -11.05 -8.21
N ILE A 253 18.81 -10.76 -8.65
CA ILE A 253 19.05 -10.14 -9.97
C ILE A 253 18.69 -11.12 -11.10
N LEU A 254 19.14 -12.36 -11.05
CA LEU A 254 18.91 -13.35 -12.10
C LEU A 254 17.43 -13.71 -12.25
N SER A 255 16.73 -13.95 -11.13
CA SER A 255 15.29 -14.24 -11.14
C SER A 255 14.48 -13.06 -11.68
N THR A 256 14.82 -11.84 -11.30
CA THR A 256 14.18 -10.62 -11.79
C THR A 256 14.48 -10.39 -13.28
N LEU A 257 15.73 -10.57 -13.70
CA LEU A 257 16.11 -10.45 -15.11
C LEU A 257 15.36 -11.46 -15.99
N GLY A 258 15.27 -12.71 -15.53
CA GLY A 258 14.48 -13.73 -16.23
C GLY A 258 13.00 -13.34 -16.32
N ALA A 259 12.42 -12.82 -15.24
CA ALA A 259 11.06 -12.33 -15.25
C ALA A 259 10.83 -11.17 -16.22
N ILE A 260 11.77 -10.24 -16.31
CA ILE A 260 11.72 -9.10 -17.26
C ILE A 260 11.77 -9.60 -18.70
N VAL A 261 12.73 -10.48 -19.00
CA VAL A 261 12.91 -11.02 -20.36
C VAL A 261 11.67 -11.76 -20.86
N LEU A 262 10.99 -12.49 -19.98
CA LEU A 262 9.77 -13.23 -20.29
C LEU A 262 8.51 -12.36 -20.23
N GLY A 263 8.36 -11.57 -19.16
CA GLY A 263 7.11 -10.88 -18.86
C GLY A 263 6.93 -9.55 -19.59
N VAL A 264 7.99 -8.74 -19.73
CA VAL A 264 7.87 -7.41 -20.34
C VAL A 264 7.45 -7.44 -21.82
N PRO A 265 8.03 -8.29 -22.70
CA PRO A 265 7.56 -8.38 -24.09
C PRO A 265 6.09 -8.76 -24.21
N VAL A 266 5.63 -9.72 -23.40
CA VAL A 266 4.23 -10.15 -23.36
C VAL A 266 3.34 -8.99 -22.86
N SER A 267 3.75 -8.31 -21.80
CA SER A 267 3.00 -7.18 -21.23
C SER A 267 2.86 -6.02 -22.21
N ILE A 268 3.96 -5.60 -22.86
CA ILE A 268 3.94 -4.50 -23.84
C ILE A 268 3.13 -4.90 -25.07
N GLY A 269 3.30 -6.13 -25.56
CA GLY A 269 2.49 -6.66 -26.67
C GLY A 269 0.99 -6.65 -26.34
N THR A 270 0.62 -7.07 -25.14
CA THR A 270 -0.77 -7.04 -24.66
C THR A 270 -1.28 -5.59 -24.52
N ALA A 271 -0.46 -4.67 -24.01
CA ALA A 271 -0.81 -3.26 -23.92
C ALA A 271 -1.06 -2.62 -25.28
N ILE A 272 -0.21 -2.91 -26.27
CA ILE A 272 -0.41 -2.46 -27.66
C ILE A 272 -1.70 -3.04 -28.24
N LEU A 273 -1.92 -4.35 -28.03
CA LEU A 273 -3.15 -5.01 -28.48
C LEU A 273 -4.39 -4.31 -27.92
N LEU A 274 -4.43 -4.07 -26.59
CA LEU A 274 -5.58 -3.46 -25.91
C LEU A 274 -5.77 -1.98 -26.27
N ALA A 275 -4.68 -1.24 -26.44
CA ALA A 275 -4.75 0.20 -26.71
C ALA A 275 -5.14 0.50 -28.17
N GLU A 276 -4.54 -0.22 -29.15
CA GLU A 276 -4.54 0.19 -30.55
C GLU A 276 -5.23 -0.79 -31.52
N ILE A 277 -5.24 -2.08 -31.22
CA ILE A 277 -5.60 -3.12 -32.19
C ILE A 277 -6.92 -3.80 -31.85
N ALA A 278 -7.15 -4.13 -30.58
CA ALA A 278 -8.26 -4.99 -30.16
C ALA A 278 -9.64 -4.35 -30.44
N PRO A 279 -10.58 -5.10 -31.06
CA PRO A 279 -11.99 -4.70 -31.12
C PRO A 279 -12.57 -4.64 -29.71
N GLN A 280 -13.68 -3.89 -29.57
CA GLN A 280 -14.28 -3.62 -28.25
C GLN A 280 -14.57 -4.89 -27.47
N LEU A 281 -15.12 -5.94 -28.11
CA LEU A 281 -15.44 -7.22 -27.47
C LEU A 281 -14.20 -7.88 -26.83
N VAL A 282 -13.06 -7.92 -27.55
CA VAL A 282 -11.81 -8.50 -27.05
C VAL A 282 -11.31 -7.70 -25.86
N ARG A 283 -11.39 -6.37 -25.92
CA ARG A 283 -10.99 -5.48 -24.83
C ARG A 283 -11.83 -5.68 -23.57
N GLU A 284 -13.13 -5.83 -23.73
CA GLU A 284 -14.07 -6.07 -22.63
C GLU A 284 -13.85 -7.41 -21.93
N ILE A 285 -13.23 -8.41 -22.59
CA ILE A 285 -12.92 -9.72 -22.01
C ILE A 285 -11.49 -9.74 -21.44
N VAL A 286 -10.51 -9.26 -22.20
CA VAL A 286 -9.09 -9.40 -21.83
C VAL A 286 -8.70 -8.47 -20.68
N ARG A 287 -9.22 -7.23 -20.66
CA ARG A 287 -8.91 -6.27 -19.59
C ARG A 287 -9.34 -6.75 -18.20
N PRO A 288 -10.61 -7.17 -17.98
CA PRO A 288 -11.00 -7.76 -16.68
C PRO A 288 -10.19 -9.01 -16.33
N ALA A 289 -9.83 -9.85 -17.31
CA ALA A 289 -8.99 -11.03 -17.05
C ALA A 289 -7.61 -10.64 -16.51
N ILE A 290 -6.99 -9.59 -17.06
CA ILE A 290 -5.71 -9.05 -16.56
C ILE A 290 -5.89 -8.43 -15.16
N GLU A 291 -6.97 -7.72 -14.92
CA GLU A 291 -7.29 -7.13 -13.61
C GLU A 291 -7.52 -8.22 -12.56
N LEU A 292 -8.19 -9.32 -12.91
CA LEU A 292 -8.37 -10.49 -12.04
C LEU A 292 -7.02 -11.13 -11.69
N LEU A 293 -6.10 -11.29 -12.67
CA LEU A 293 -4.75 -11.77 -12.42
C LEU A 293 -4.02 -10.89 -11.39
N ALA A 294 -4.18 -9.56 -11.46
CA ALA A 294 -3.57 -8.66 -10.48
C ALA A 294 -4.08 -8.86 -9.05
N GLY A 295 -5.32 -9.35 -8.91
CA GLY A 295 -5.98 -9.61 -7.63
C GLY A 295 -5.61 -10.96 -6.98
N ILE A 296 -4.97 -11.87 -7.69
CA ILE A 296 -4.57 -13.18 -7.16
C ILE A 296 -3.43 -13.00 -6.12
N PRO A 297 -3.57 -13.54 -4.89
CA PRO A 297 -2.50 -13.54 -3.90
C PRO A 297 -1.22 -14.23 -4.41
N SER A 298 -0.05 -13.66 -4.11
CA SER A 298 1.25 -14.18 -4.60
C SER A 298 1.54 -15.64 -4.18
N VAL A 299 1.01 -16.06 -3.02
CA VAL A 299 1.10 -17.45 -2.55
C VAL A 299 0.47 -18.44 -3.53
N ILE A 300 -0.63 -18.08 -4.19
CA ILE A 300 -1.28 -18.95 -5.19
C ILE A 300 -0.40 -19.12 -6.42
N TYR A 301 0.29 -18.06 -6.87
CA TYR A 301 1.29 -18.15 -7.94
C TYR A 301 2.46 -19.06 -7.54
N GLY A 302 2.93 -18.94 -6.28
CA GLY A 302 3.96 -19.82 -5.73
C GLY A 302 3.51 -21.28 -5.70
N LEU A 303 2.28 -21.55 -5.25
CA LEU A 303 1.68 -22.87 -5.24
C LEU A 303 1.57 -23.46 -6.66
N PHE A 304 1.11 -22.65 -7.64
CA PHE A 304 1.09 -23.06 -9.04
C PHE A 304 2.49 -23.41 -9.55
N GLY A 305 3.47 -22.57 -9.25
CA GLY A 305 4.87 -22.82 -9.59
C GLY A 305 5.41 -24.11 -8.98
N MET A 306 5.04 -24.42 -7.75
CA MET A 306 5.47 -25.63 -7.04
C MET A 306 4.76 -26.88 -7.59
N VAL A 307 3.45 -26.84 -7.77
CA VAL A 307 2.63 -28.01 -8.11
C VAL A 307 2.62 -28.31 -9.61
N VAL A 308 2.65 -27.28 -10.45
CA VAL A 308 2.51 -27.42 -11.92
C VAL A 308 3.85 -27.22 -12.62
N LEU A 309 4.54 -26.09 -12.38
CA LEU A 309 5.75 -25.76 -13.12
C LEU A 309 6.96 -26.61 -12.69
N ALA A 310 7.15 -26.85 -11.39
CA ALA A 310 8.31 -27.63 -10.93
C ALA A 310 8.33 -29.06 -11.50
N PRO A 311 7.21 -29.83 -11.52
CA PRO A 311 7.20 -31.14 -12.19
C PRO A 311 7.45 -31.07 -13.70
N LEU A 312 6.98 -30.00 -14.37
CA LEU A 312 7.23 -29.83 -15.81
C LEU A 312 8.71 -29.51 -16.09
N ILE A 313 9.30 -28.60 -15.31
CA ILE A 313 10.72 -28.22 -15.43
C ILE A 313 11.64 -29.41 -15.09
N ARG A 314 11.25 -30.24 -14.13
CA ARG A 314 11.99 -31.45 -13.73
C ARG A 314 12.14 -32.45 -14.89
N LYS A 315 11.24 -32.45 -15.88
CA LYS A 315 11.35 -33.29 -17.07
C LYS A 315 12.53 -32.92 -17.98
N ILE A 316 13.15 -31.76 -17.78
CA ILE A 316 14.39 -31.41 -18.46
C ILE A 316 15.51 -32.28 -17.86
N GLU A 317 16.03 -33.20 -18.65
CA GLU A 317 17.01 -34.20 -18.23
C GLU A 317 18.39 -33.57 -18.03
N VAL A 318 18.58 -32.92 -16.87
CA VAL A 318 19.85 -32.36 -16.41
C VAL A 318 20.09 -32.85 -15.00
N PRO A 319 21.29 -33.44 -14.72
CA PRO A 319 21.64 -33.91 -13.37
C PRO A 319 21.46 -32.79 -12.32
N GLY A 320 20.78 -33.10 -11.23
CA GLY A 320 20.53 -32.13 -10.14
C GLY A 320 19.35 -31.18 -10.36
N ASN A 321 18.62 -31.28 -11.48
CA ASN A 321 17.41 -30.50 -11.73
C ASN A 321 16.26 -31.01 -10.85
N SER A 322 15.93 -30.25 -9.81
CA SER A 322 14.79 -30.52 -8.92
C SER A 322 13.45 -29.94 -9.44
N GLY A 323 13.49 -29.10 -10.47
CA GLY A 323 12.37 -28.28 -10.94
C GLY A 323 12.17 -26.98 -10.12
N PHE A 324 12.88 -26.86 -8.99
CA PHE A 324 12.94 -25.63 -8.19
C PHE A 324 14.23 -24.88 -8.50
N GLY A 325 14.12 -23.65 -8.95
CA GLY A 325 15.27 -22.85 -9.34
C GLY A 325 14.91 -21.54 -10.01
N LEU A 326 15.90 -20.91 -10.59
CA LEU A 326 15.77 -19.58 -11.23
C LEU A 326 14.75 -19.57 -12.37
N LEU A 327 14.63 -20.65 -13.18
CA LEU A 327 13.67 -20.70 -14.29
C LEU A 327 12.23 -20.69 -13.78
N ASN A 328 11.91 -21.54 -12.81
CA ASN A 328 10.58 -21.58 -12.20
C ASN A 328 10.23 -20.22 -11.59
N ALA A 329 11.14 -19.66 -10.80
CA ALA A 329 11.02 -18.35 -10.22
C ALA A 329 10.81 -17.26 -11.27
N SER A 330 11.57 -17.26 -12.37
CA SER A 330 11.44 -16.29 -13.46
C SER A 330 10.09 -16.37 -14.16
N ILE A 331 9.56 -17.58 -14.41
CA ILE A 331 8.24 -17.77 -15.03
C ILE A 331 7.13 -17.26 -14.10
N VAL A 332 7.16 -17.64 -12.81
CA VAL A 332 6.16 -17.19 -11.82
C VAL A 332 6.17 -15.67 -11.69
N LEU A 333 7.34 -15.07 -11.55
CA LEU A 333 7.48 -13.61 -11.49
C LEU A 333 7.02 -12.94 -12.80
N ALA A 334 7.34 -13.52 -13.96
CA ALA A 334 6.90 -12.99 -15.26
C ALA A 334 5.37 -12.89 -15.32
N VAL A 335 4.66 -13.96 -14.94
CA VAL A 335 3.19 -13.94 -14.89
C VAL A 335 2.66 -12.88 -13.92
N MET A 336 3.31 -12.71 -12.76
CA MET A 336 2.90 -11.74 -11.74
C MET A 336 3.10 -10.28 -12.16
N ILE A 337 4.13 -9.98 -12.96
CA ILE A 337 4.38 -8.60 -13.43
C ILE A 337 3.52 -8.21 -14.63
N ILE A 338 3.02 -9.18 -15.42
CA ILE A 338 2.20 -8.92 -16.61
C ILE A 338 1.06 -7.93 -16.35
N PRO A 339 0.19 -8.11 -15.35
CA PRO A 339 -0.91 -7.18 -15.13
C PRO A 339 -0.44 -5.75 -14.84
N THR A 340 0.58 -5.61 -14.01
CA THR A 340 1.11 -4.30 -13.61
C THR A 340 1.72 -3.56 -14.79
N VAL A 341 2.58 -4.24 -15.56
CA VAL A 341 3.25 -3.63 -16.70
C VAL A 341 2.25 -3.34 -17.83
N THR A 342 1.31 -4.26 -18.09
CA THR A 342 0.29 -4.09 -19.14
C THR A 342 -0.60 -2.89 -18.87
N ASN A 343 -1.15 -2.75 -17.67
CA ASN A 343 -2.07 -1.66 -17.36
C ASN A 343 -1.38 -0.29 -17.49
N ILE A 344 -0.18 -0.14 -16.95
CA ILE A 344 0.55 1.13 -17.01
C ILE A 344 1.01 1.42 -18.43
N ALA A 345 1.45 0.39 -19.18
CA ALA A 345 1.85 0.56 -20.58
C ALA A 345 0.63 0.91 -21.47
N GLU A 346 -0.53 0.28 -21.26
CA GLU A 346 -1.78 0.63 -21.95
C GLU A 346 -2.16 2.10 -21.70
N ASP A 347 -2.13 2.55 -20.46
CA ASP A 347 -2.42 3.94 -20.10
C ASP A 347 -1.42 4.91 -20.76
N ALA A 348 -0.15 4.56 -20.79
CA ALA A 348 0.89 5.35 -21.45
C ALA A 348 0.67 5.48 -22.97
N ILE A 349 0.27 4.39 -23.63
CA ILE A 349 -0.05 4.36 -25.06
C ILE A 349 -1.30 5.21 -25.34
N ARG A 350 -2.35 5.06 -24.52
CA ARG A 350 -3.60 5.85 -24.65
C ARG A 350 -3.43 7.33 -24.36
N ALA A 351 -2.44 7.70 -23.55
CA ALA A 351 -2.13 9.10 -23.25
C ALA A 351 -1.50 9.86 -24.42
N VAL A 352 -1.02 9.15 -25.44
CA VAL A 352 -0.48 9.80 -26.65
C VAL A 352 -1.60 10.53 -27.39
N PRO A 353 -1.45 11.84 -27.70
CA PRO A 353 -2.48 12.62 -28.37
C PRO A 353 -2.87 12.04 -29.73
N ARG A 354 -4.17 11.91 -29.97
CA ARG A 354 -4.72 11.33 -31.23
C ARG A 354 -4.20 12.04 -32.48
N ARG A 355 -3.91 13.35 -32.41
CA ARG A 355 -3.36 14.13 -33.51
C ARG A 355 -2.05 13.55 -34.08
N TYR A 356 -1.22 12.90 -33.29
CA TYR A 356 0.00 12.26 -33.77
C TYR A 356 -0.30 11.03 -34.63
N LYS A 357 -1.26 10.22 -34.19
CA LYS A 357 -1.74 9.06 -34.92
C LYS A 357 -2.40 9.46 -36.27
N GLU A 358 -3.34 10.43 -36.21
CA GLU A 358 -4.06 10.95 -37.36
C GLU A 358 -3.10 11.60 -38.37
N GLY A 359 -2.12 12.40 -37.90
CA GLY A 359 -1.09 13.01 -38.75
C GLY A 359 -0.22 11.98 -39.45
N SER A 360 0.19 10.93 -38.77
CA SER A 360 0.99 9.83 -39.39
C SER A 360 0.19 9.11 -40.47
N LEU A 361 -1.06 8.75 -40.21
CA LEU A 361 -1.96 8.10 -41.16
C LEU A 361 -2.24 9.00 -42.38
N ALA A 362 -2.43 10.32 -42.16
CA ALA A 362 -2.63 11.29 -43.26
C ALA A 362 -1.42 11.41 -44.20
N LEU A 363 -0.21 11.16 -43.68
CA LEU A 363 1.02 11.09 -44.47
C LEU A 363 1.20 9.74 -45.20
N GLY A 364 0.20 8.84 -45.13
CA GLY A 364 0.21 7.54 -45.82
C GLY A 364 0.92 6.41 -45.08
N ALA A 365 1.29 6.61 -43.79
CA ALA A 365 1.84 5.52 -42.97
C ALA A 365 0.77 4.46 -42.72
N THR A 366 1.18 3.19 -42.67
CA THR A 366 0.30 2.09 -42.26
C THR A 366 0.06 2.16 -40.74
N HIS A 367 -1.03 1.54 -40.25
CA HIS A 367 -1.33 1.49 -38.83
C HIS A 367 -0.16 0.93 -38.01
N TRP A 368 0.50 -0.12 -38.50
CA TRP A 368 1.66 -0.73 -37.84
C TRP A 368 2.87 0.20 -37.79
N GLN A 369 3.17 0.91 -38.89
CA GLN A 369 4.23 1.93 -38.90
C GLN A 369 3.92 3.06 -37.93
N THR A 370 2.65 3.50 -37.82
CA THR A 370 2.23 4.50 -36.88
C THR A 370 2.45 4.05 -35.41
N ILE A 371 2.14 2.79 -35.09
CA ILE A 371 2.39 2.25 -33.74
C ILE A 371 3.89 2.30 -33.43
N TRP A 372 4.74 1.73 -34.26
CA TRP A 372 6.17 1.60 -33.97
C TRP A 372 6.95 2.91 -34.07
N SER A 373 6.65 3.76 -35.03
CA SER A 373 7.43 4.96 -35.32
C SER A 373 6.90 6.22 -34.68
N VAL A 374 5.64 6.23 -34.22
CA VAL A 374 5.00 7.42 -33.63
C VAL A 374 4.49 7.17 -32.23
N ILE A 375 3.62 6.17 -32.02
CA ILE A 375 2.92 5.98 -30.75
C ILE A 375 3.88 5.50 -29.67
N LEU A 376 4.64 4.42 -29.91
CA LEU A 376 5.59 3.87 -28.93
C LEU A 376 6.71 4.85 -28.57
N PRO A 377 7.35 5.56 -29.54
CA PRO A 377 8.31 6.61 -29.19
C PRO A 377 7.71 7.78 -28.41
N ALA A 378 6.48 8.21 -28.76
CA ALA A 378 5.79 9.27 -28.04
C ALA A 378 5.40 8.86 -26.60
N GLY A 379 5.00 7.59 -26.39
CA GLY A 379 4.64 7.03 -25.08
C GLY A 379 5.81 6.46 -24.27
N ARG A 380 7.06 6.56 -24.77
CA ARG A 380 8.23 5.85 -24.22
C ARG A 380 8.47 6.08 -22.71
N SER A 381 8.24 7.30 -22.24
CA SER A 381 8.44 7.62 -20.80
C SER A 381 7.51 6.81 -19.90
N GLY A 382 6.26 6.65 -20.30
CA GLY A 382 5.29 5.82 -19.59
C GLY A 382 5.57 4.33 -19.73
N LEU A 383 6.03 3.87 -20.91
CA LEU A 383 6.44 2.48 -21.10
C LEU A 383 7.63 2.09 -20.23
N ILE A 384 8.64 2.96 -20.13
CA ILE A 384 9.78 2.74 -19.24
C ILE A 384 9.33 2.74 -17.77
N ALA A 385 8.44 3.65 -17.39
CA ALA A 385 7.86 3.68 -16.03
C ALA A 385 7.12 2.37 -15.71
N ALA A 386 6.36 1.81 -16.66
CA ALA A 386 5.69 0.52 -16.52
C ALA A 386 6.68 -0.62 -16.21
N VAL A 387 7.77 -0.67 -16.98
CA VAL A 387 8.84 -1.68 -16.79
C VAL A 387 9.51 -1.52 -15.43
N ILE A 388 9.84 -0.29 -15.02
CA ILE A 388 10.46 0.00 -13.72
C ILE A 388 9.57 -0.46 -12.55
N LEU A 389 8.27 -0.19 -12.63
CA LEU A 389 7.33 -0.64 -11.60
C LEU A 389 7.21 -2.17 -11.59
N GLY A 390 7.26 -2.82 -12.76
CA GLY A 390 7.36 -4.28 -12.86
C GLY A 390 8.63 -4.84 -12.21
N ILE A 391 9.79 -4.21 -12.43
CA ILE A 391 11.06 -4.57 -11.77
C ILE A 391 10.97 -4.45 -10.25
N GLY A 392 10.45 -3.32 -9.78
CA GLY A 392 10.27 -3.08 -8.34
C GLY A 392 9.38 -4.14 -7.69
N ARG A 393 8.28 -4.53 -8.35
CA ARG A 393 7.39 -5.61 -7.91
C ARG A 393 8.10 -6.96 -7.89
N ALA A 394 8.86 -7.29 -8.93
CA ALA A 394 9.58 -8.58 -9.02
C ALA A 394 10.68 -8.70 -7.95
N LEU A 395 11.46 -7.62 -7.69
CA LEU A 395 12.49 -7.61 -6.65
C LEU A 395 11.92 -7.71 -5.24
N GLY A 396 10.72 -7.17 -5.02
CA GLY A 396 10.05 -7.18 -3.72
C GLY A 396 9.29 -8.48 -3.41
N GLU A 397 9.12 -9.39 -4.41
CA GLU A 397 8.32 -10.59 -4.20
C GLU A 397 9.03 -11.57 -3.27
N THR A 398 8.29 -12.03 -2.27
CA THR A 398 8.83 -12.88 -1.19
C THR A 398 8.17 -14.25 -1.17
N MET A 399 6.83 -14.30 -1.03
CA MET A 399 6.12 -15.54 -0.74
C MET A 399 6.14 -16.53 -1.89
N ALA A 400 5.86 -16.08 -3.11
CA ALA A 400 5.95 -16.93 -4.29
C ALA A 400 7.39 -17.45 -4.48
N MET A 401 8.39 -16.60 -4.24
CA MET A 401 9.79 -16.93 -4.43
C MET A 401 10.27 -18.04 -3.49
N ILE A 402 9.92 -17.97 -2.20
CA ILE A 402 10.29 -19.03 -1.23
C ILE A 402 9.77 -20.40 -1.69
N MET A 403 8.61 -20.44 -2.35
CA MET A 403 7.99 -21.69 -2.78
C MET A 403 8.63 -22.29 -4.04
N VAL A 404 9.25 -21.49 -4.91
CA VAL A 404 9.65 -21.94 -6.26
C VAL A 404 11.14 -21.87 -6.56
N ILE A 405 11.91 -21.04 -5.83
CA ILE A 405 13.32 -20.78 -6.17
C ILE A 405 14.30 -21.83 -5.63
N GLY A 406 13.88 -22.71 -4.70
CA GLY A 406 14.68 -23.77 -4.11
C GLY A 406 15.50 -23.38 -2.87
N ASN A 407 15.52 -22.11 -2.48
CA ASN A 407 16.07 -21.55 -1.22
C ASN A 407 17.55 -21.90 -0.90
N SER A 408 18.37 -22.17 -1.92
CA SER A 408 19.81 -22.45 -1.76
C SER A 408 20.58 -21.18 -1.38
N ILE A 409 21.40 -21.26 -0.34
CA ILE A 409 22.30 -20.18 0.11
C ILE A 409 23.63 -20.13 -0.68
N ALA A 410 23.87 -21.06 -1.59
CA ALA A 410 25.04 -21.08 -2.45
C ALA A 410 24.84 -20.17 -3.67
N ILE A 411 25.95 -19.69 -4.23
CA ILE A 411 25.92 -18.98 -5.52
C ILE A 411 25.41 -19.95 -6.59
N PRO A 412 24.35 -19.57 -7.35
CA PRO A 412 23.84 -20.43 -8.43
C PRO A 412 24.91 -20.67 -9.48
N LYS A 413 25.08 -21.92 -9.91
CA LYS A 413 26.05 -22.34 -10.92
C LYS A 413 25.35 -23.20 -11.97
N PRO A 414 25.82 -23.24 -13.21
CA PRO A 414 25.30 -24.17 -14.21
C PRO A 414 25.36 -25.62 -13.70
N LEU A 415 24.30 -26.38 -13.91
CA LEU A 415 24.20 -27.78 -13.49
C LEU A 415 24.90 -28.74 -14.46
N SER A 416 25.26 -28.27 -15.66
CA SER A 416 26.00 -29.00 -16.69
C SER A 416 26.91 -28.07 -17.47
N ASP A 417 27.63 -28.55 -18.46
CA ASP A 417 28.51 -27.77 -19.34
C ASP A 417 27.75 -26.69 -20.14
N ASN A 418 26.44 -26.83 -20.29
CA ASN A 418 25.61 -25.83 -20.92
C ASN A 418 25.31 -24.65 -19.95
N PRO A 419 25.75 -23.41 -20.23
CA PRO A 419 25.55 -22.27 -19.36
C PRO A 419 24.06 -21.94 -19.11
N LEU A 420 23.14 -22.31 -20.00
CA LEU A 420 21.70 -22.12 -19.81
C LEU A 420 21.13 -22.92 -18.65
N THR A 421 21.81 -24.01 -18.26
CA THR A 421 21.41 -24.81 -17.07
C THR A 421 21.59 -24.06 -15.75
N LEU A 422 22.22 -22.88 -15.77
CA LEU A 422 22.22 -21.93 -14.64
C LEU A 422 20.80 -21.60 -14.18
N PHE A 423 19.85 -21.45 -15.11
CA PHE A 423 18.47 -21.15 -14.77
C PHE A 423 17.73 -22.32 -14.09
N LEU A 424 18.25 -23.54 -14.17
CA LEU A 424 17.72 -24.70 -13.46
C LEU A 424 18.26 -24.81 -12.03
N SER A 425 19.32 -24.06 -11.69
CA SER A 425 19.91 -24.14 -10.37
C SER A 425 19.05 -23.45 -9.30
N PRO A 426 19.01 -24.02 -8.09
CA PRO A 426 18.32 -23.38 -6.97
C PRO A 426 19.12 -22.15 -6.51
N ALA A 427 18.39 -21.16 -6.03
CA ALA A 427 18.94 -19.91 -5.49
C ALA A 427 18.11 -19.43 -4.30
N ARG A 428 18.50 -18.31 -3.72
CA ARG A 428 17.73 -17.59 -2.68
C ARG A 428 17.71 -16.10 -3.01
N THR A 429 16.58 -15.43 -2.80
CA THR A 429 16.47 -13.97 -2.95
C THR A 429 16.78 -13.26 -1.64
N LEU A 430 17.07 -11.95 -1.70
CA LEU A 430 17.25 -11.10 -0.51
C LEU A 430 15.98 -11.10 0.36
N THR A 431 14.81 -10.95 -0.25
CA THR A 431 13.50 -11.01 0.43
C THR A 431 13.23 -12.37 1.03
N GLY A 432 13.52 -13.45 0.29
CA GLY A 432 13.39 -14.83 0.76
C GLY A 432 14.32 -15.14 1.94
N ASN A 433 15.55 -14.60 1.93
CA ASN A 433 16.49 -14.76 3.04
C ASN A 433 15.95 -14.18 4.34
N ILE A 434 15.41 -12.95 4.28
CA ILE A 434 14.79 -12.32 5.46
C ILE A 434 13.60 -13.16 5.95
N ALA A 435 12.67 -13.51 5.07
CA ALA A 435 11.43 -14.16 5.45
C ALA A 435 11.62 -15.58 6.01
N VAL A 436 12.62 -16.31 5.51
CA VAL A 436 12.93 -17.66 6.00
C VAL A 436 13.61 -17.63 7.37
N GLU A 437 14.48 -16.66 7.63
CA GLU A 437 15.37 -16.69 8.79
C GLU A 437 15.00 -15.75 9.94
N ILE A 438 14.18 -14.71 9.70
CA ILE A 438 13.88 -13.68 10.70
C ILE A 438 13.27 -14.23 12.01
N ASN A 439 12.51 -15.32 11.94
CA ASN A 439 11.78 -15.88 13.08
C ASN A 439 12.68 -16.53 14.14
N TYR A 440 13.86 -17.01 13.73
CA TYR A 440 14.83 -17.67 14.64
C TYR A 440 16.15 -16.92 14.75
N ALA A 441 16.30 -15.82 14.02
CA ALA A 441 17.51 -15.02 14.07
C ALA A 441 17.60 -14.21 15.37
N ALA A 442 18.80 -14.17 15.98
CA ALA A 442 19.10 -13.39 17.18
C ALA A 442 20.45 -12.66 17.02
N GLY A 443 20.67 -11.58 17.77
CA GLY A 443 21.93 -10.81 17.79
C GLY A 443 22.40 -10.39 16.40
N ALA A 444 23.66 -10.61 16.10
CA ALA A 444 24.29 -10.23 14.82
C ALA A 444 23.60 -10.86 13.60
N HIS A 445 23.05 -12.08 13.71
CA HIS A 445 22.27 -12.70 12.63
C HIS A 445 21.03 -11.89 12.31
N ARG A 446 20.27 -11.49 13.33
CA ARG A 446 19.06 -10.67 13.15
C ARG A 446 19.42 -9.30 12.56
N SER A 447 20.49 -8.69 13.04
CA SER A 447 21.03 -7.43 12.53
C SER A 447 21.47 -7.55 11.06
N ALA A 448 22.08 -8.67 10.65
CA ALA A 448 22.44 -8.95 9.25
C ALA A 448 21.21 -9.09 8.33
N LEU A 449 20.09 -9.63 8.83
CA LEU A 449 18.83 -9.66 8.07
C LEU A 449 18.23 -8.27 7.90
N PHE A 450 18.31 -7.38 8.91
CA PHE A 450 17.94 -5.97 8.73
C PHE A 450 18.83 -5.29 7.69
N PHE A 451 20.13 -5.56 7.69
CA PHE A 451 21.04 -5.06 6.66
C PHE A 451 20.66 -5.56 5.26
N THR A 452 20.21 -6.82 5.14
CA THR A 452 19.69 -7.36 3.88
C THR A 452 18.50 -6.52 3.36
N GLY A 453 17.62 -6.08 4.27
CA GLY A 453 16.52 -5.16 3.95
C GLY A 453 17.00 -3.78 3.49
N VAL A 454 18.01 -3.22 4.15
CA VAL A 454 18.65 -1.96 3.74
C VAL A 454 19.25 -2.09 2.34
N LEU A 455 19.97 -3.18 2.08
CA LEU A 455 20.56 -3.46 0.77
C LEU A 455 19.50 -3.54 -0.34
N LEU A 456 18.40 -4.25 -0.07
CA LEU A 456 17.28 -4.34 -1.02
C LEU A 456 16.68 -2.96 -1.31
N PHE A 457 16.48 -2.13 -0.29
CA PHE A 457 16.01 -0.77 -0.45
C PHE A 457 16.94 0.05 -1.36
N PHE A 458 18.24 -0.01 -1.11
CA PHE A 458 19.24 0.67 -1.95
C PHE A 458 19.26 0.14 -3.39
N MET A 459 19.11 -1.16 -3.60
CA MET A 459 19.03 -1.75 -4.94
C MET A 459 17.81 -1.22 -5.72
N ILE A 460 16.64 -1.18 -5.09
CA ILE A 460 15.42 -0.65 -5.71
C ILE A 460 15.57 0.85 -6.00
N LEU A 461 16.13 1.61 -5.06
CA LEU A 461 16.37 3.04 -5.23
C LEU A 461 17.37 3.33 -6.36
N LEU A 462 18.44 2.53 -6.47
CA LEU A 462 19.43 2.63 -7.55
C LEU A 462 18.78 2.38 -8.91
N ILE A 463 18.01 1.29 -9.05
CA ILE A 463 17.32 0.93 -10.29
C ILE A 463 16.33 2.04 -10.69
N ASN A 464 15.53 2.52 -9.75
CA ASN A 464 14.58 3.61 -9.99
C ASN A 464 15.28 4.91 -10.39
N SER A 465 16.42 5.22 -9.77
CA SER A 465 17.20 6.43 -10.07
C SER A 465 17.86 6.35 -11.43
N LEU A 466 18.48 5.21 -11.76
CA LEU A 466 19.10 4.96 -13.05
C LEU A 466 18.08 5.06 -14.19
N ALA A 467 16.91 4.48 -13.98
CA ALA A 467 15.83 4.53 -14.96
C ALA A 467 15.32 5.96 -15.20
N ARG A 468 15.16 6.77 -14.12
CA ARG A 468 14.80 8.20 -14.26
C ARG A 468 15.88 9.00 -14.97
N PHE A 469 17.14 8.70 -14.70
CA PHE A 469 18.27 9.35 -15.37
C PHE A 469 18.23 9.08 -16.89
N LEU A 470 18.09 7.82 -17.29
CA LEU A 470 17.97 7.41 -18.70
C LEU A 470 16.75 8.03 -19.42
N MET A 471 15.65 8.28 -18.68
CA MET A 471 14.50 8.98 -19.25
C MET A 471 14.78 10.47 -19.48
N LYS A 472 15.52 11.14 -18.58
CA LYS A 472 15.76 12.58 -18.64
C LYS A 472 16.67 12.96 -19.82
N GLU A 473 17.74 12.22 -20.07
CA GLU A 473 18.68 12.51 -21.16
C GLU A 473 18.02 12.45 -22.53
N ARG A 474 17.06 11.54 -22.73
CA ARG A 474 16.37 11.36 -24.01
C ARG A 474 15.17 12.29 -24.25
N LEU A 475 14.80 13.10 -23.26
CA LEU A 475 13.79 14.16 -23.39
C LEU A 475 14.44 15.51 -23.74
N ALA A 476 15.76 15.62 -23.56
CA ALA A 476 16.53 16.84 -23.85
C ALA A 476 17.18 16.81 -25.26
N SER A 477 17.17 15.69 -25.94
CA SER A 477 17.57 15.50 -27.35
C SER A 477 16.36 15.36 -28.26
#